data_b115551cb856ee6e65ab8dc34a281a26
#
_entry.id   b115551cb856ee6e65ab8dc34a281a26
#
_cell.length_a   1.000
_cell.length_b   1.000
_cell.length_c   1.000
_cell.angle_alpha   90.00
_cell.angle_beta   90.00
_cell.angle_gamma   90.00
#
_symmetry.space_group_name_H-M   'P 1'
#
loop_
_entity.id
_entity.type
_entity.pdbx_description
1 polymer ?
#
loop_
_entity_poly.entity_id
_entity_poly.type
_entity_poly.pdbx_seq_one_letter_code
_entity_poly.pdbx_strand_id
1 'polypeptide(L)'
;MTAESVEHHVQWPVPPLDGYTVDDLVTLPDLPPHTELIDGSLVFVSPRRRFHGNMVDLLVFGLRSSGLPAEFRVSREMTVVLDRRNGPEPDVSVIRTDAITGPEQTSYRANDVLLAIEVVSPESESRDRTTKPHKYAAAGIPNFWRVEASGTDGRPVIHVLELDPLTRAYIHTGMHHDRIKVDKPYSIDIDLTAIDEL
;
A
#
# COMPACT_ATOMS: atom_id res chain seq x y z
N MET A 1 -6.79 40.75 29.34
CA MET A 1 -5.74 39.83 28.81
C MET A 1 -6.33 39.23 27.58
N THR A 2 -5.93 39.73 26.41
CA THR A 2 -6.32 39.22 25.09
C THR A 2 -5.40 38.04 24.76
N ALA A 3 -5.97 36.86 24.62
CA ALA A 3 -5.23 35.71 24.12
C ALA A 3 -4.87 35.98 22.66
N GLU A 4 -3.58 36.13 22.35
CA GLU A 4 -3.08 36.07 20.99
C GLU A 4 -3.26 34.67 20.47
N SER A 5 -4.10 34.50 19.45
CA SER A 5 -4.19 33.28 18.69
C SER A 5 -2.90 33.13 17.88
N VAL A 6 -2.04 32.21 18.27
CA VAL A 6 -0.89 31.81 17.45
C VAL A 6 -1.45 31.05 16.26
N GLU A 7 -1.56 31.70 15.11
CA GLU A 7 -1.83 31.03 13.84
C GLU A 7 -0.59 30.19 13.47
N HIS A 8 -0.69 28.88 13.67
CA HIS A 8 0.27 27.93 13.13
C HIS A 8 0.09 27.89 11.60
N HIS A 9 0.83 28.72 10.88
CA HIS A 9 0.97 28.56 9.45
C HIS A 9 1.75 27.28 9.18
N VAL A 10 1.08 26.24 8.67
CA VAL A 10 1.74 25.05 8.14
C VAL A 10 2.55 25.49 6.92
N GLN A 11 3.85 25.56 7.07
CA GLN A 11 4.74 25.92 5.97
C GLN A 11 5.13 24.62 5.25
N TRP A 12 4.47 24.35 4.13
CA TRP A 12 4.80 23.20 3.29
C TRP A 12 6.20 23.35 2.72
N PRO A 13 7.00 22.27 2.69
CA PRO A 13 8.34 22.33 2.10
C PRO A 13 8.25 22.67 0.61
N VAL A 14 9.12 23.58 0.15
CA VAL A 14 9.20 23.93 -1.28
C VAL A 14 9.92 22.83 -2.02
N PRO A 15 9.33 22.25 -3.09
CA PRO A 15 9.97 21.20 -3.86
C PRO A 15 11.32 21.66 -4.44
N PRO A 16 12.38 20.83 -4.37
CA PRO A 16 13.58 21.03 -5.17
C PRO A 16 13.25 21.05 -6.68
N LEU A 17 14.13 21.67 -7.49
CA LEU A 17 13.93 21.75 -8.95
C LEU A 17 13.71 20.37 -9.59
N ASP A 18 14.40 19.33 -9.08
CA ASP A 18 14.30 17.95 -9.56
C ASP A 18 13.24 17.12 -8.82
N GLY A 19 12.41 17.77 -7.96
CA GLY A 19 11.45 17.10 -7.07
C GLY A 19 12.12 16.46 -5.85
N TYR A 20 11.29 15.87 -4.98
CA TYR A 20 11.75 15.19 -3.78
C TYR A 20 12.31 13.79 -4.06
N THR A 21 13.07 13.30 -3.11
CA THR A 21 13.64 11.95 -3.09
C THR A 21 13.14 11.16 -1.88
N VAL A 22 13.38 9.85 -1.87
CA VAL A 22 13.07 9.00 -0.71
C VAL A 22 13.81 9.44 0.55
N ASP A 23 15.03 9.98 0.40
CA ASP A 23 15.77 10.54 1.55
C ASP A 23 15.03 11.75 2.13
N ASP A 24 14.46 12.60 1.28
CA ASP A 24 13.62 13.74 1.73
C ASP A 24 12.36 13.24 2.45
N LEU A 25 11.70 12.17 1.94
CA LEU A 25 10.52 11.59 2.59
C LEU A 25 10.80 11.15 4.03
N VAL A 26 12.01 10.68 4.32
CA VAL A 26 12.40 10.18 5.66
C VAL A 26 12.94 11.30 6.55
N THR A 27 13.52 12.37 5.97
CA THR A 27 14.25 13.39 6.74
C THR A 27 13.53 14.72 6.90
N LEU A 28 12.54 15.02 6.03
CA LEU A 28 11.76 16.25 6.16
C LEU A 28 10.94 16.24 7.46
N PRO A 29 11.03 17.34 8.24
CA PRO A 29 10.24 17.45 9.47
C PRO A 29 8.75 17.67 9.15
N ASP A 30 7.90 17.28 10.08
CA ASP A 30 6.48 17.63 10.11
C ASP A 30 5.67 17.18 8.88
N LEU A 31 6.14 16.17 8.14
CA LEU A 31 5.32 15.55 7.10
C LEU A 31 4.11 14.87 7.74
N PRO A 32 2.91 15.03 7.14
CA PRO A 32 1.73 14.30 7.58
C PRO A 32 2.00 12.78 7.59
N PRO A 33 1.41 12.03 8.55
CA PRO A 33 1.43 10.57 8.50
C PRO A 33 0.96 10.05 7.14
N HIS A 34 1.52 8.91 6.72
CA HIS A 34 1.17 8.26 5.46
C HIS A 34 1.45 9.12 4.21
N THR A 35 2.44 10.01 4.27
CA THR A 35 2.93 10.74 3.09
C THR A 35 3.65 9.78 2.16
N GLU A 36 3.23 9.73 0.92
CA GLU A 36 3.86 8.95 -0.14
C GLU A 36 4.74 9.83 -1.05
N LEU A 37 5.72 9.22 -1.69
CA LEU A 37 6.49 9.87 -2.75
C LEU A 37 6.19 9.20 -4.10
N ILE A 38 5.64 9.98 -5.03
CA ILE A 38 5.32 9.51 -6.39
C ILE A 38 5.91 10.48 -7.41
N ASP A 39 6.82 9.99 -8.25
CA ASP A 39 7.54 10.79 -9.26
C ASP A 39 8.22 12.05 -8.71
N GLY A 40 8.70 11.98 -7.47
CA GLY A 40 9.31 13.11 -6.78
C GLY A 40 8.32 14.15 -6.24
N SER A 41 7.05 13.82 -6.19
CA SER A 41 6.01 14.64 -5.57
C SER A 41 5.53 13.99 -4.27
N LEU A 42 5.44 14.78 -3.20
CA LEU A 42 4.82 14.34 -1.95
C LEU A 42 3.30 14.28 -2.13
N VAL A 43 2.72 13.14 -1.81
CA VAL A 43 1.29 12.88 -1.88
C VAL A 43 0.77 12.68 -0.46
N PHE A 44 -0.14 13.55 -0.05
CA PHE A 44 -0.78 13.49 1.26
C PHE A 44 -2.08 12.68 1.16
N VAL A 45 -2.32 11.83 2.15
CA VAL A 45 -3.48 10.95 2.18
C VAL A 45 -4.59 11.58 3.00
N SER A 46 -5.82 11.52 2.50
CA SER A 46 -7.01 11.95 3.22
C SER A 46 -7.40 10.96 4.33
N PRO A 47 -8.19 11.38 5.34
CA PRO A 47 -8.73 10.46 6.33
C PRO A 47 -9.44 9.27 5.70
N ARG A 48 -9.11 8.06 6.17
CA ARG A 48 -9.60 6.80 5.60
C ARG A 48 -11.05 6.55 5.97
N ARG A 49 -11.83 5.97 5.04
CA ARG A 49 -13.21 5.55 5.28
C ARG A 49 -13.26 4.23 6.06
N ARG A 50 -14.36 3.96 6.74
CA ARG A 50 -14.57 2.71 7.50
C ARG A 50 -14.31 1.45 6.67
N PHE A 51 -14.83 1.38 5.43
CA PHE A 51 -14.57 0.27 4.50
C PHE A 51 -13.07 0.00 4.34
N HIS A 52 -12.28 1.05 4.13
CA HIS A 52 -10.83 0.92 3.96
C HIS A 52 -10.18 0.30 5.21
N GLY A 53 -10.47 0.83 6.41
CA GLY A 53 -9.90 0.32 7.65
C GLY A 53 -10.27 -1.15 7.90
N ASN A 54 -11.56 -1.49 7.75
CA ASN A 54 -12.05 -2.85 7.91
C ASN A 54 -11.39 -3.82 6.91
N MET A 55 -11.23 -3.40 5.65
CA MET A 55 -10.55 -4.22 4.64
C MET A 55 -9.08 -4.46 4.97
N VAL A 56 -8.35 -3.44 5.40
CA VAL A 56 -6.96 -3.58 5.82
C VAL A 56 -6.85 -4.58 6.97
N ASP A 57 -7.70 -4.47 7.99
CA ASP A 57 -7.69 -5.38 9.14
C ASP A 57 -8.05 -6.80 8.73
N LEU A 58 -9.09 -7.00 7.91
CA LEU A 58 -9.49 -8.31 7.37
C LEU A 58 -8.35 -8.97 6.58
N LEU A 59 -7.69 -8.22 5.71
CA LEU A 59 -6.59 -8.72 4.89
C LEU A 59 -5.37 -9.07 5.74
N VAL A 60 -4.98 -8.23 6.68
CA VAL A 60 -3.85 -8.50 7.59
C VAL A 60 -4.11 -9.77 8.41
N PHE A 61 -5.31 -9.90 8.98
CA PHE A 61 -5.69 -11.10 9.74
C PHE A 61 -5.74 -12.34 8.83
N GLY A 62 -6.42 -12.25 7.69
CA GLY A 62 -6.59 -13.34 6.74
C GLY A 62 -5.27 -13.86 6.19
N LEU A 63 -4.36 -12.96 5.79
CA LEU A 63 -3.02 -13.31 5.31
C LEU A 63 -2.21 -14.04 6.39
N ARG A 64 -2.26 -13.57 7.63
CA ARG A 64 -1.56 -14.22 8.75
C ARG A 64 -2.14 -15.58 9.11
N SER A 65 -3.46 -15.74 8.98
CA SER A 65 -4.17 -16.98 9.32
C SER A 65 -4.13 -18.04 8.22
N SER A 66 -3.78 -17.67 6.98
CA SER A 66 -3.69 -18.60 5.83
C SER A 66 -2.41 -19.44 5.81
N GLY A 67 -1.82 -19.74 6.96
CA GLY A 67 -0.60 -20.56 7.01
C GLY A 67 0.64 -19.82 6.49
N LEU A 68 0.80 -18.55 6.90
CA LEU A 68 1.92 -17.70 6.50
C LEU A 68 3.27 -18.40 6.75
N PRO A 69 4.11 -18.64 5.70
CA PRO A 69 5.42 -19.23 5.86
C PRO A 69 6.34 -18.44 6.80
N ALA A 70 7.24 -19.13 7.48
CA ALA A 70 8.13 -18.51 8.48
C ALA A 70 9.09 -17.47 7.88
N GLU A 71 9.39 -17.60 6.59
CA GLU A 71 10.23 -16.69 5.80
C GLU A 71 9.51 -15.40 5.37
N PHE A 72 8.18 -15.29 5.63
CA PHE A 72 7.38 -14.13 5.26
C PHE A 72 6.78 -13.42 6.48
N ARG A 73 6.47 -12.15 6.32
CA ARG A 73 5.71 -11.35 7.30
C ARG A 73 4.70 -10.48 6.56
N VAL A 74 3.59 -10.21 7.24
CA VAL A 74 2.58 -9.25 6.80
C VAL A 74 2.86 -7.92 7.46
N SER A 75 3.06 -6.90 6.67
CA SER A 75 3.24 -5.51 7.08
C SER A 75 2.05 -4.67 6.61
N ARG A 76 1.76 -3.60 7.31
CA ARG A 76 0.74 -2.62 6.90
C ARG A 76 1.35 -1.23 6.90
N GLU A 77 0.96 -0.42 5.92
CA GLU A 77 1.23 1.01 5.91
C GLU A 77 2.72 1.34 6.12
N MET A 78 3.57 0.68 5.35
CA MET A 78 5.01 0.91 5.37
C MET A 78 5.49 1.31 3.98
N THR A 79 6.29 2.35 3.92
CA THR A 79 6.87 2.82 2.65
C THR A 79 7.63 1.69 1.94
N VAL A 80 7.39 1.52 0.65
CA VAL A 80 8.16 0.63 -0.22
C VAL A 80 9.00 1.46 -1.18
N VAL A 81 10.31 1.45 -0.97
CA VAL A 81 11.26 2.17 -1.83
C VAL A 81 11.40 1.43 -3.16
N LEU A 82 10.80 2.00 -4.20
CA LEU A 82 10.86 1.46 -5.56
C LEU A 82 12.09 1.97 -6.31
N ASP A 83 12.36 3.26 -6.19
CA ASP A 83 13.53 3.96 -6.70
C ASP A 83 13.75 5.28 -5.93
N ARG A 84 14.71 6.10 -6.37
CA ARG A 84 15.06 7.35 -5.69
C ARG A 84 13.88 8.33 -5.58
N ARG A 85 12.92 8.30 -6.51
CA ARG A 85 11.81 9.26 -6.62
C ARG A 85 10.43 8.64 -6.36
N ASN A 86 10.40 7.36 -5.97
CA ASN A 86 9.18 6.63 -5.73
C ASN A 86 9.27 5.80 -4.45
N GLY A 87 8.47 6.17 -3.49
CA GLY A 87 8.27 5.52 -2.19
C GLY A 87 6.78 5.53 -1.84
N PRO A 88 5.93 4.75 -2.53
CA PRO A 88 4.54 4.56 -2.14
C PRO A 88 4.43 3.78 -0.84
N GLU A 89 3.27 3.88 -0.18
CA GLU A 89 2.93 3.16 1.03
C GLU A 89 1.74 2.25 0.76
N PRO A 90 1.95 0.98 0.34
CA PRO A 90 0.85 0.04 0.16
C PRO A 90 0.13 -0.21 1.48
N ASP A 91 -1.20 -0.33 1.43
CA ASP A 91 -2.04 -0.54 2.61
C ASP A 91 -1.67 -1.82 3.36
N VAL A 92 -1.37 -2.90 2.61
CA VAL A 92 -0.85 -4.15 3.15
C VAL A 92 0.24 -4.70 2.22
N SER A 93 1.28 -5.28 2.80
CA SER A 93 2.30 -5.98 2.04
C SER A 93 2.70 -7.32 2.68
N VAL A 94 3.10 -8.29 1.86
CA VAL A 94 3.81 -9.48 2.29
C VAL A 94 5.28 -9.30 1.94
N ILE A 95 6.13 -9.39 2.96
CA ILE A 95 7.56 -9.12 2.85
C ILE A 95 8.38 -10.32 3.30
N ARG A 96 9.65 -10.35 2.92
CA ARG A 96 10.64 -11.30 3.45
C ARG A 96 10.95 -10.99 4.91
N THR A 97 11.08 -12.02 5.74
CA THR A 97 11.42 -11.87 7.16
C THR A 97 12.82 -11.27 7.38
N ASP A 98 13.77 -11.60 6.50
CA ASP A 98 15.15 -11.10 6.54
C ASP A 98 15.30 -9.61 6.17
N ALA A 99 14.25 -9.02 5.60
CA ALA A 99 14.17 -7.58 5.35
C ALA A 99 13.91 -6.75 6.62
N ILE A 100 13.55 -7.39 7.74
CA ILE A 100 13.25 -6.69 8.99
C ILE A 100 14.55 -6.41 9.73
N THR A 101 14.86 -5.12 9.91
CA THR A 101 16.09 -4.66 10.57
C THR A 101 15.87 -4.25 12.03
N GLY A 102 14.64 -3.95 12.43
CA GLY A 102 14.32 -3.59 13.82
C GLY A 102 13.03 -2.77 13.96
N PRO A 103 12.67 -2.39 15.20
CA PRO A 103 11.40 -1.71 15.48
C PRO A 103 11.31 -0.28 14.92
N GLU A 104 12.45 0.36 14.65
CA GLU A 104 12.51 1.74 14.12
C GLU A 104 12.49 1.78 12.59
N GLN A 105 12.31 0.63 11.94
CA GLN A 105 12.26 0.57 10.48
C GLN A 105 10.98 1.20 9.94
N THR A 106 11.11 2.09 8.94
CA THR A 106 10.00 2.82 8.32
C THR A 106 9.77 2.43 6.86
N SER A 107 10.64 1.63 6.27
CA SER A 107 10.54 1.28 4.85
C SER A 107 11.11 -0.11 4.53
N TYR A 108 10.68 -0.65 3.39
CA TYR A 108 11.23 -1.85 2.75
C TYR A 108 11.71 -1.52 1.34
N ARG A 109 12.61 -2.33 0.79
CA ARG A 109 12.97 -2.26 -0.62
C ARG A 109 12.00 -3.08 -1.46
N ALA A 110 11.78 -2.69 -2.71
CA ALA A 110 10.87 -3.42 -3.61
C ALA A 110 11.22 -4.91 -3.73
N ASN A 111 12.50 -5.27 -3.76
CA ASN A 111 12.96 -6.67 -3.85
C ASN A 111 12.59 -7.53 -2.63
N ASP A 112 12.24 -6.92 -1.53
CA ASP A 112 11.85 -7.60 -0.30
C ASP A 112 10.33 -7.81 -0.21
N VAL A 113 9.57 -7.21 -1.14
CA VAL A 113 8.10 -7.26 -1.19
C VAL A 113 7.66 -8.34 -2.17
N LEU A 114 6.84 -9.27 -1.70
CA LEU A 114 6.29 -10.38 -2.48
C LEU A 114 4.87 -10.11 -2.97
N LEU A 115 4.14 -9.28 -2.24
CA LEU A 115 2.79 -8.86 -2.54
C LEU A 115 2.58 -7.44 -2.02
N ALA A 116 2.11 -6.55 -2.87
CA ALA A 116 1.59 -5.24 -2.48
C ALA A 116 0.06 -5.24 -2.67
N ILE A 117 -0.66 -4.63 -1.73
CA ILE A 117 -2.12 -4.53 -1.77
C ILE A 117 -2.52 -3.08 -1.55
N GLU A 118 -3.39 -2.58 -2.42
CA GLU A 118 -4.02 -1.25 -2.32
C GLU A 118 -5.52 -1.40 -2.18
N VAL A 119 -6.08 -0.76 -1.16
CA VAL A 119 -7.53 -0.64 -0.94
C VAL A 119 -7.98 0.70 -1.48
N VAL A 120 -8.59 0.69 -2.65
CA VAL A 120 -8.93 1.88 -3.41
C VAL A 120 -9.93 2.76 -2.66
N SER A 121 -9.59 4.03 -2.52
CA SER A 121 -10.50 5.09 -2.08
C SER A 121 -10.83 6.02 -3.25
N PRO A 122 -11.90 6.80 -3.20
CA PRO A 122 -12.21 7.77 -4.27
C PRO A 122 -11.06 8.75 -4.54
N GLU A 123 -10.28 9.09 -3.52
CA GLU A 123 -9.17 10.05 -3.60
C GLU A 123 -7.91 9.41 -4.18
N SER A 124 -7.73 8.10 -4.04
CA SER A 124 -6.57 7.35 -4.54
C SER A 124 -6.84 6.61 -5.86
N GLU A 125 -8.10 6.53 -6.31
CA GLU A 125 -8.58 5.68 -7.40
C GLU A 125 -7.68 5.71 -8.66
N SER A 126 -7.36 6.90 -9.15
CA SER A 126 -6.51 7.03 -10.34
C SER A 126 -5.10 6.48 -10.11
N ARG A 127 -4.52 6.71 -8.93
CA ARG A 127 -3.18 6.24 -8.60
C ARG A 127 -3.15 4.72 -8.42
N ASP A 128 -4.12 4.17 -7.69
CA ASP A 128 -4.16 2.75 -7.35
C ASP A 128 -4.59 1.87 -8.54
N ARG A 129 -5.33 2.43 -9.50
CA ARG A 129 -5.72 1.72 -10.73
C ARG A 129 -4.67 1.80 -11.84
N THR A 130 -3.85 2.85 -11.85
CA THR A 130 -2.93 3.09 -12.98
C THR A 130 -1.49 3.31 -12.53
N THR A 131 -1.21 4.37 -11.78
CA THR A 131 0.16 4.82 -11.50
C THR A 131 0.93 3.80 -10.65
N LYS A 132 0.39 3.40 -9.48
CA LYS A 132 1.07 2.49 -8.56
C LYS A 132 1.30 1.09 -9.15
N PRO A 133 0.32 0.43 -9.82
CA PRO A 133 0.56 -0.86 -10.47
C PRO A 133 1.73 -0.82 -11.47
N HIS A 134 1.82 0.21 -12.31
CA HIS A 134 2.93 0.34 -13.25
C HIS A 134 4.28 0.48 -12.54
N LYS A 135 4.32 1.25 -11.44
CA LYS A 135 5.53 1.44 -10.65
C LYS A 135 5.95 0.17 -9.91
N TYR A 136 5.01 -0.52 -9.28
CA TYR A 136 5.26 -1.81 -8.62
C TYR A 136 5.78 -2.86 -9.62
N ALA A 137 5.16 -2.95 -10.80
CA ALA A 137 5.61 -3.85 -11.86
C ALA A 137 7.01 -3.50 -12.36
N ALA A 138 7.29 -2.22 -12.60
CA ALA A 138 8.62 -1.74 -13.01
C ALA A 138 9.69 -2.04 -11.95
N ALA A 139 9.34 -1.94 -10.67
CA ALA A 139 10.22 -2.28 -9.55
C ALA A 139 10.38 -3.80 -9.33
N GLY A 140 9.58 -4.64 -10.01
CA GLY A 140 9.69 -6.09 -9.97
C GLY A 140 8.92 -6.78 -8.84
N ILE A 141 7.94 -6.11 -8.21
CA ILE A 141 7.10 -6.73 -7.18
C ILE A 141 6.23 -7.80 -7.86
N PRO A 142 6.32 -9.09 -7.44
CA PRO A 142 5.75 -10.18 -8.23
C PRO A 142 4.22 -10.27 -8.19
N ASN A 143 3.59 -9.83 -7.11
CA ASN A 143 2.13 -9.90 -6.97
C ASN A 143 1.57 -8.54 -6.51
N PHE A 144 0.43 -8.18 -7.09
CA PHE A 144 -0.29 -6.97 -6.71
C PHE A 144 -1.79 -7.27 -6.60
N TRP A 145 -2.41 -6.85 -5.51
CA TRP A 145 -3.85 -6.90 -5.36
C TRP A 145 -4.42 -5.49 -5.29
N ARG A 146 -5.50 -5.28 -6.02
CA ARG A 146 -6.30 -4.07 -5.93
C ARG A 146 -7.66 -4.42 -5.37
N VAL A 147 -8.03 -3.80 -4.26
CA VAL A 147 -9.28 -4.04 -3.55
C VAL A 147 -10.20 -2.85 -3.73
N GLU A 148 -11.41 -3.09 -4.18
CA GLU A 148 -12.40 -2.06 -4.45
C GLU A 148 -13.73 -2.38 -3.76
N ALA A 149 -14.47 -1.35 -3.36
CA ALA A 149 -15.88 -1.49 -2.99
C ALA A 149 -16.72 -1.57 -4.27
N SER A 150 -17.48 -2.63 -4.44
CA SER A 150 -18.31 -2.87 -5.62
C SER A 150 -19.80 -2.68 -5.33
N GLY A 151 -20.52 -2.24 -6.33
CA GLY A 151 -21.98 -2.11 -6.25
C GLY A 151 -22.46 -1.04 -5.27
N THR A 152 -23.76 -1.05 -5.00
CA THR A 152 -24.42 -0.14 -4.04
C THR A 152 -24.30 -0.63 -2.60
N ASP A 153 -24.01 -1.89 -2.40
CA ASP A 153 -23.83 -2.56 -1.10
C ASP A 153 -22.39 -2.42 -0.56
N GLY A 154 -21.46 -1.93 -1.40
CA GLY A 154 -20.08 -1.67 -1.00
C GLY A 154 -19.27 -2.93 -0.67
N ARG A 155 -19.67 -4.12 -1.19
CA ARG A 155 -18.94 -5.36 -0.95
C ARG A 155 -17.55 -5.34 -1.59
N PRO A 156 -16.55 -5.98 -0.95
CA PRO A 156 -15.20 -5.99 -1.48
C PRO A 156 -15.09 -6.83 -2.75
N VAL A 157 -14.29 -6.34 -3.69
CA VAL A 157 -13.82 -7.09 -4.85
C VAL A 157 -12.31 -6.99 -4.90
N ILE A 158 -11.64 -8.13 -4.96
CA ILE A 158 -10.18 -8.20 -5.07
C ILE A 158 -9.80 -8.59 -6.49
N HIS A 159 -9.09 -7.70 -7.16
CA HIS A 159 -8.41 -7.99 -8.43
C HIS A 159 -7.01 -8.49 -8.13
N VAL A 160 -6.70 -9.70 -8.58
CA VAL A 160 -5.38 -10.32 -8.45
C VAL A 160 -4.59 -10.13 -9.73
N LEU A 161 -3.39 -9.58 -9.59
CA LEU A 161 -2.49 -9.31 -10.70
C LEU A 161 -1.11 -9.93 -10.41
N GLU A 162 -0.53 -10.57 -11.41
CA GLU A 162 0.79 -11.19 -11.35
C GLU A 162 1.74 -10.54 -12.35
N LEU A 163 2.98 -10.35 -11.95
CA LEU A 163 4.01 -9.76 -12.82
C LEU A 163 4.42 -10.76 -13.91
N ASP A 164 4.25 -10.35 -15.16
CA ASP A 164 4.90 -11.02 -16.28
C ASP A 164 6.38 -10.60 -16.35
N PRO A 165 7.31 -11.52 -16.14
CA PRO A 165 8.73 -11.20 -16.10
C PRO A 165 9.29 -10.74 -17.46
N LEU A 166 8.64 -11.09 -18.56
CA LEU A 166 9.08 -10.73 -19.91
C LEU A 166 8.69 -9.29 -20.26
N THR A 167 7.43 -8.94 -20.03
CA THR A 167 6.92 -7.61 -20.36
C THR A 167 7.12 -6.60 -19.23
N ARG A 168 7.41 -7.08 -17.99
CA ARG A 168 7.45 -6.30 -16.76
C ARG A 168 6.16 -5.50 -16.52
N ALA A 169 5.04 -6.10 -16.90
CA ALA A 169 3.71 -5.57 -16.66
C ALA A 169 2.88 -6.59 -15.87
N TYR A 170 1.87 -6.11 -15.15
CA TYR A 170 0.95 -7.00 -14.47
C TYR A 170 -0.07 -7.58 -15.44
N ILE A 171 -0.32 -8.89 -15.30
CA ILE A 171 -1.41 -9.61 -15.94
C ILE A 171 -2.50 -9.84 -14.90
N HIS A 172 -3.73 -9.53 -15.22
CA HIS A 172 -4.89 -9.81 -14.38
C HIS A 172 -5.18 -11.31 -14.40
N THR A 173 -5.03 -11.98 -13.26
CA THR A 173 -5.14 -13.45 -13.14
C THR A 173 -6.41 -13.90 -12.42
N GLY A 174 -7.10 -13.00 -11.71
CA GLY A 174 -8.34 -13.34 -11.02
C GLY A 174 -9.09 -12.14 -10.47
N MET A 175 -10.41 -12.33 -10.26
CA MET A 175 -11.29 -11.40 -9.56
C MET A 175 -12.12 -12.18 -8.56
N HIS A 176 -12.12 -11.75 -7.30
CA HIS A 176 -12.73 -12.46 -6.19
C HIS A 176 -13.70 -11.54 -5.44
N HIS A 177 -14.87 -12.05 -5.09
CA HIS A 177 -15.95 -11.32 -4.42
C HIS A 177 -16.15 -11.77 -2.96
N ASP A 178 -16.66 -12.99 -2.75
CA ASP A 178 -17.00 -13.46 -1.40
C ASP A 178 -15.85 -14.16 -0.69
N ARG A 179 -14.91 -14.71 -1.47
CA ARG A 179 -13.75 -15.44 -0.96
C ARG A 179 -12.60 -15.35 -1.94
N ILE A 180 -11.42 -15.06 -1.45
CA ILE A 180 -10.20 -15.16 -2.24
C ILE A 180 -9.45 -16.44 -1.90
N LYS A 181 -9.13 -17.23 -2.93
CA LYS A 181 -8.29 -18.42 -2.81
C LYS A 181 -7.25 -18.42 -3.93
N VAL A 182 -5.98 -18.31 -3.54
CA VAL A 182 -4.83 -18.21 -4.46
C VAL A 182 -3.63 -18.93 -3.87
N ASP A 183 -2.66 -19.30 -4.72
CA ASP A 183 -1.46 -20.03 -4.30
C ASP A 183 -0.19 -19.16 -4.29
N LYS A 184 -0.32 -17.86 -4.60
CA LYS A 184 0.80 -16.91 -4.62
C LYS A 184 0.51 -15.66 -3.77
N PRO A 185 1.54 -15.18 -3.03
CA PRO A 185 2.92 -15.69 -2.92
C PRO A 185 3.05 -16.97 -2.09
N TYR A 186 2.01 -17.43 -1.45
CA TYR A 186 1.81 -18.70 -0.75
C TYR A 186 0.31 -19.05 -0.82
N SER A 187 -0.08 -20.22 -0.31
CA SER A 187 -1.50 -20.61 -0.31
C SER A 187 -2.29 -19.71 0.65
N ILE A 188 -3.17 -18.90 0.11
CA ILE A 188 -4.00 -17.92 0.82
C ILE A 188 -5.47 -18.28 0.61
N ASP A 189 -6.24 -18.30 1.70
CA ASP A 189 -7.68 -18.54 1.69
C ASP A 189 -8.36 -17.61 2.70
N ILE A 190 -9.06 -16.57 2.20
CA ILE A 190 -9.69 -15.53 3.03
C ILE A 190 -11.17 -15.40 2.66
N ASP A 191 -12.03 -15.48 3.66
CA ASP A 191 -13.45 -15.17 3.54
C ASP A 191 -13.64 -13.64 3.59
N LEU A 192 -14.07 -13.05 2.48
CA LEU A 192 -14.28 -11.61 2.35
C LEU A 192 -15.63 -11.16 2.93
N THR A 193 -16.57 -12.09 3.14
CA THR A 193 -17.86 -11.77 3.74
C THR A 193 -17.73 -11.41 5.21
N ALA A 194 -16.63 -11.79 5.88
CA ALA A 194 -16.34 -11.43 7.26
C ALA A 194 -16.20 -9.90 7.47
N ILE A 195 -16.10 -9.10 6.40
CA ILE A 195 -16.13 -7.63 6.50
C ILE A 195 -17.46 -7.12 7.07
N ASP A 196 -18.54 -7.86 6.91
CA ASP A 196 -19.87 -7.50 7.40
C ASP A 196 -19.95 -7.53 8.94
N GLU A 197 -18.99 -8.20 9.61
CA GLU A 197 -18.90 -8.36 11.07
C GLU A 197 -17.96 -7.33 11.74
N LEU A 198 -17.28 -6.44 10.94
CA LEU A 198 -16.26 -5.50 11.42
C LEU A 198 -16.75 -4.05 11.60
#